data_8bd63618a49177e6826315747274342d
#
_entry.id   8bd63618a49177e6826315747274342d
#
_cell.length_a   1.000
_cell.length_b   1.000
_cell.length_c   1.000
_cell.angle_alpha   90.00
_cell.angle_beta   90.00
_cell.angle_gamma   90.00
#
_symmetry.space_group_name_H-M   'P 1'
#
loop_
_entity.id
_entity.type
_entity.pdbx_description
1 polymer ?
#
loop_
_entity_poly.entity_id
_entity_poly.type
_entity_poly.pdbx_seq_one_letter_code
_entity_poly.pdbx_strand_id
1 'polypeptide(L)'
;MILVDEAYHEYVGDPEYATSIPLALENPRVFTVRTFSKVFGMAGLRAGYAIGRPEALRPMARHKLGSGVNVLASAAGRATLPDTAHIQHEVRINQDAREFTRKAFASMGFSAPASNANFIMVP
;
A
#
# COMPACT_ATOMS: atom_id res chain seq x y z
N MET A 1 8.59 5.13 18.74
CA MET A 1 8.58 5.28 17.28
C MET A 1 7.37 4.52 16.75
N ILE A 2 6.64 5.10 15.82
CA ILE A 2 5.42 4.53 15.21
C ILE A 2 5.69 4.35 13.73
N LEU A 3 5.48 3.13 13.22
CA LEU A 3 5.41 2.83 11.81
C LEU A 3 3.92 2.74 11.43
N VAL A 4 3.51 3.49 10.42
CA VAL A 4 2.19 3.37 9.82
C VAL A 4 2.33 2.67 8.47
N ASP A 5 1.75 1.48 8.37
CA ASP A 5 1.79 0.69 7.14
C ASP A 5 0.59 1.07 6.26
N GLU A 6 0.87 1.78 5.17
CA GLU A 6 -0.10 2.19 4.16
C GLU A 6 0.03 1.35 2.86
N ALA A 7 0.35 0.07 2.97
CA ALA A 7 0.51 -0.80 1.80
C ALA A 7 -0.75 -0.92 0.93
N TYR A 8 -1.92 -0.58 1.47
CA TYR A 8 -3.22 -0.64 0.79
C TYR A 8 -3.89 0.73 0.64
N HIS A 9 -3.15 1.81 0.85
CA HIS A 9 -3.64 3.18 0.82
C HIS A 9 -4.47 3.51 -0.43
N GLU A 10 -4.00 3.09 -1.59
CA GLU A 10 -4.64 3.40 -2.88
C GLU A 10 -5.99 2.72 -3.07
N TYR A 11 -6.27 1.64 -2.31
CA TYR A 11 -7.55 0.92 -2.37
C TYR A 11 -8.62 1.49 -1.45
N VAL A 12 -8.28 2.43 -0.56
CA VAL A 12 -9.22 2.95 0.44
C VAL A 12 -10.13 3.98 -0.22
N GLY A 13 -11.43 3.67 -0.25
CA GLY A 13 -12.46 4.56 -0.79
C GLY A 13 -13.23 5.34 0.28
N ASP A 14 -12.86 5.22 1.55
CA ASP A 14 -13.52 5.92 2.66
C ASP A 14 -13.13 7.41 2.65
N PRO A 15 -14.11 8.34 2.55
CA PRO A 15 -13.83 9.77 2.55
C PRO A 15 -13.27 10.31 3.87
N GLU A 16 -13.45 9.59 4.98
CA GLU A 16 -12.89 9.95 6.28
C GLU A 16 -11.44 9.45 6.45
N TYR A 17 -10.97 8.60 5.55
CA TYR A 17 -9.59 8.11 5.58
C TYR A 17 -8.61 9.21 5.18
N ALA A 18 -7.61 9.42 6.02
CA ALA A 18 -6.49 10.31 5.74
C ALA A 18 -5.15 9.56 5.80
N THR A 19 -4.25 9.86 4.87
CA THR A 19 -2.87 9.38 4.93
C THR A 19 -2.15 9.91 6.15
N SER A 20 -1.27 9.11 6.74
CA SER A 20 -0.40 9.52 7.85
C SER A 20 0.82 10.35 7.42
N ILE A 21 1.00 10.60 6.11
CA ILE A 21 2.16 11.35 5.60
C ILE A 21 2.32 12.72 6.26
N PRO A 22 1.28 13.59 6.40
CA PRO A 22 1.45 14.86 7.09
C PRO A 22 2.00 14.70 8.51
N LEU A 23 1.45 13.75 9.28
CA LEU A 23 1.93 13.44 10.62
C LEU A 23 3.38 12.95 10.62
N ALA A 24 3.77 12.11 9.65
CA ALA A 24 5.14 11.61 9.52
C ALA A 24 6.14 12.72 9.16
N LEU A 25 5.71 13.76 8.45
CA LEU A 25 6.55 14.92 8.11
C LEU A 25 6.68 15.92 9.29
N GLU A 26 5.72 15.93 10.20
CA GLU A 26 5.73 16.81 11.38
C GLU A 26 6.40 16.17 12.61
N ASN A 27 6.24 14.86 12.80
CA ASN A 27 6.65 14.16 14.01
C ASN A 27 7.84 13.21 13.73
N PRO A 28 9.04 13.45 14.36
CA PRO A 28 10.23 12.61 14.15
C PRO A 28 10.11 11.20 14.72
N ARG A 29 9.03 10.87 15.40
CA ARG A 29 8.77 9.51 15.92
C ARG A 29 7.81 8.71 15.04
N VAL A 30 7.32 9.29 13.95
CA VAL A 30 6.38 8.65 13.03
C VAL A 30 7.02 8.54 11.65
N PHE A 31 6.79 7.41 10.97
CA PHE A 31 7.07 7.25 9.56
C PHE A 31 6.04 6.36 8.90
N THR A 32 5.72 6.68 7.66
CA THR A 32 4.77 5.96 6.83
C THR A 32 5.51 5.09 5.84
N VAL A 33 5.08 3.84 5.67
CA VAL A 33 5.64 2.95 4.63
C VAL A 33 4.58 2.64 3.58
N ARG A 34 5.02 2.60 2.32
CA ARG A 34 4.22 2.19 1.15
C ARG A 34 4.98 1.21 0.28
N THR A 35 4.28 0.52 -0.58
CA THR A 35 4.84 -0.52 -1.43
C THR A 35 4.40 -0.38 -2.87
N PHE A 36 5.25 -0.80 -3.80
CA PHE A 36 4.88 -1.02 -5.20
C PHE A 36 4.31 -2.42 -5.46
N SER A 37 4.19 -3.26 -4.43
CA SER A 37 3.80 -4.66 -4.57
C SER A 37 2.30 -4.87 -4.79
N LYS A 38 1.45 -3.90 -4.50
CA LYS A 38 -0.02 -4.04 -4.47
C LYS A 38 -0.65 -3.43 -5.72
N VAL A 39 -1.27 -2.27 -5.62
CA VAL A 39 -1.97 -1.61 -6.74
C VAL A 39 -1.09 -1.44 -7.99
N PHE A 40 0.20 -1.25 -7.81
CA PHE A 40 1.16 -1.09 -8.91
C PHE A 40 1.59 -2.41 -9.57
N GLY A 41 1.17 -3.57 -9.08
CA GLY A 41 1.46 -4.87 -9.68
C GLY A 41 2.94 -5.32 -9.64
N MET A 42 3.79 -4.65 -8.85
CA MET A 42 5.25 -4.83 -8.88
C MET A 42 5.80 -5.72 -7.76
N ALA A 43 5.02 -6.66 -7.24
CA ALA A 43 5.42 -7.51 -6.11
C ALA A 43 6.76 -8.25 -6.36
N GLY A 44 6.98 -8.74 -7.59
CA GLY A 44 8.21 -9.43 -7.98
C GLY A 44 9.46 -8.55 -8.01
N LEU A 45 9.32 -7.23 -8.13
CA LEU A 45 10.45 -6.29 -8.20
C LEU A 45 11.00 -5.88 -6.83
N ARG A 46 10.34 -6.23 -5.75
CA ARG A 46 10.77 -6.02 -4.35
C ARG A 46 11.10 -4.55 -4.03
N ALA A 47 10.17 -3.64 -4.31
CA ALA A 47 10.31 -2.22 -4.02
C ALA A 47 9.21 -1.67 -3.11
N GLY A 48 9.60 -0.74 -2.26
CA GLY A 48 8.75 0.04 -1.38
C GLY A 48 9.53 1.26 -0.88
N TYR A 49 8.88 2.11 -0.14
CA TYR A 49 9.50 3.33 0.36
C TYR A 49 8.94 3.72 1.73
N ALA A 50 9.73 4.49 2.47
CA ALA A 50 9.33 5.11 3.71
C ALA A 50 9.36 6.62 3.60
N ILE A 51 8.39 7.28 4.18
CA ILE A 51 8.26 8.74 4.24
C ILE A 51 8.28 9.15 5.71
N GLY A 52 9.08 10.16 6.02
CA GLY A 52 9.20 10.72 7.36
C GLY A 52 10.33 11.73 7.46
N ARG A 53 10.52 12.26 8.64
CA ARG A 53 11.61 13.20 8.89
C ARG A 53 12.98 12.49 8.84
N PRO A 54 14.04 13.21 8.44
CA PRO A 54 15.39 12.66 8.40
C PRO A 54 15.84 12.02 9.73
N GLU A 55 15.41 12.58 10.86
CA GLU A 55 15.72 12.08 12.19
C GLU A 55 15.15 10.69 12.46
N ALA A 56 13.98 10.37 11.86
CA ALA A 56 13.37 9.06 11.94
C ALA A 56 14.02 8.08 10.95
N LEU A 57 14.32 8.52 9.74
CA LEU A 57 14.75 7.66 8.64
C LEU A 57 16.24 7.34 8.64
N ARG A 58 17.12 8.25 9.07
CA ARG A 58 18.58 8.04 9.09
C ARG A 58 19.03 6.82 9.91
N PRO A 59 18.51 6.57 11.14
CA PRO A 59 18.86 5.35 11.86
C PRO A 59 18.49 4.08 11.11
N MET A 60 17.32 4.06 10.45
CA MET A 60 16.85 2.92 9.65
C MET A 60 17.74 2.67 8.43
N ALA A 61 18.17 3.73 7.76
CA ALA A 61 19.03 3.63 6.59
C ALA A 61 20.37 2.93 6.88
N ARG A 62 20.87 2.96 8.13
CA ARG A 62 22.08 2.26 8.56
C ARG A 62 21.92 0.74 8.61
N HIS A 63 20.67 0.26 8.72
CA HIS A 63 20.32 -1.17 8.75
C HIS A 63 19.84 -1.69 7.40
N LYS A 64 19.95 -0.87 6.36
CA LYS A 64 19.56 -1.25 5.00
C LYS A 64 20.39 -2.44 4.54
N LEU A 65 19.71 -3.51 4.10
CA LEU A 65 20.35 -4.70 3.56
C LEU A 65 20.71 -4.50 2.08
N GLY A 66 21.92 -4.90 1.72
CA GLY A 66 22.36 -4.99 0.32
C GLY A 66 22.54 -3.65 -0.40
N SER A 67 22.59 -3.71 -1.71
CA SER A 67 22.94 -2.62 -2.63
C SER A 67 21.82 -1.65 -2.99
N GLY A 68 20.65 -1.76 -2.37
CA GLY A 68 19.52 -0.86 -2.61
C GLY A 68 18.43 -1.45 -3.52
N VAL A 69 17.62 -0.57 -4.08
CA VAL A 69 16.55 -0.96 -5.00
C VAL A 69 17.17 -1.30 -6.36
N ASN A 70 16.76 -2.42 -6.96
CA ASN A 70 17.27 -2.80 -8.28
C ASN A 70 16.82 -1.80 -9.37
N VAL A 71 17.59 -1.72 -10.44
CA VAL A 71 17.39 -0.72 -11.51
C VAL A 71 16.03 -0.87 -12.20
N LEU A 72 15.53 -2.10 -12.37
CA LEU A 72 14.22 -2.34 -13.00
C LEU A 72 13.09 -1.83 -12.11
N ALA A 73 13.16 -2.08 -10.81
CA ALA A 73 12.18 -1.57 -9.84
C ALA A 73 12.19 -0.03 -9.78
N SER A 74 13.37 0.59 -9.87
CA SER A 74 13.50 2.04 -9.90
C SER A 74 12.87 2.64 -11.16
N ALA A 75 13.16 2.06 -12.34
CA ALA A 75 12.60 2.51 -13.61
C ALA A 75 11.08 2.34 -13.65
N ALA A 76 10.58 1.15 -13.28
CA ALA A 76 9.16 0.83 -13.24
C ALA A 76 8.41 1.71 -12.22
N GLY A 77 8.96 1.90 -11.00
CA GLY A 77 8.36 2.76 -9.99
C GLY A 77 8.20 4.21 -10.45
N ARG A 78 9.20 4.75 -11.15
CA ARG A 78 9.10 6.10 -11.74
C ARG A 78 8.06 6.21 -12.84
N ALA A 79 7.88 5.17 -13.63
CA ALA A 79 6.89 5.14 -14.70
C ALA A 79 5.45 5.01 -14.17
N THR A 80 5.25 4.20 -13.13
CA THR A 80 3.91 3.86 -12.63
C THR A 80 3.34 4.90 -11.64
N LEU A 81 4.18 5.66 -10.91
CA LEU A 81 3.71 6.65 -9.94
C LEU A 81 2.78 7.72 -10.54
N PRO A 82 3.03 8.30 -11.73
CA PRO A 82 2.14 9.26 -12.36
C PRO A 82 0.96 8.63 -13.12
N ASP A 83 0.91 7.31 -13.27
CA ASP A 83 -0.13 6.61 -14.02
C ASP A 83 -1.40 6.43 -13.19
N THR A 84 -2.08 7.54 -12.96
CA THR A 84 -3.32 7.56 -12.18
C THR A 84 -4.45 6.77 -12.85
N ALA A 85 -4.46 6.67 -14.18
CA ALA A 85 -5.46 5.91 -14.92
C ALA A 85 -5.35 4.41 -14.62
N HIS A 86 -4.13 3.86 -14.62
CA HIS A 86 -3.87 2.48 -14.23
C HIS A 86 -4.26 2.23 -12.77
N ILE A 87 -3.84 3.10 -11.85
CA ILE A 87 -4.19 2.98 -10.42
C ILE A 87 -5.71 2.92 -10.22
N GLN A 88 -6.46 3.84 -10.83
CA GLN A 88 -7.91 3.86 -10.74
C GLN A 88 -8.56 2.62 -11.36
N HIS A 89 -8.00 2.09 -12.44
CA HIS A 89 -8.46 0.85 -13.06
C HIS A 89 -8.30 -0.34 -12.13
N GLU A 90 -7.12 -0.52 -11.54
CA GLU A 90 -6.81 -1.60 -10.60
C GLU A 90 -7.67 -1.53 -9.33
N VAL A 91 -7.91 -0.32 -8.82
CA VAL A 91 -8.78 -0.11 -7.66
C VAL A 91 -10.22 -0.57 -7.98
N ARG A 92 -10.77 -0.22 -9.15
CA ARG A 92 -12.11 -0.67 -9.58
C ARG A 92 -12.19 -2.18 -9.71
N ILE A 93 -11.25 -2.80 -10.42
CA ILE A 93 -11.21 -4.27 -10.59
C ILE A 93 -11.16 -4.97 -9.23
N ASN A 94 -10.33 -4.48 -8.32
CA ASN A 94 -10.23 -5.05 -6.97
C ASN A 94 -11.55 -4.89 -6.20
N GLN A 95 -12.21 -3.76 -6.32
CA GLN A 95 -13.51 -3.51 -5.66
C GLN A 95 -14.59 -4.47 -6.19
N ASP A 96 -14.69 -4.61 -7.50
CA ASP A 96 -15.64 -5.52 -8.15
C ASP A 96 -15.38 -6.98 -7.77
N ALA A 97 -14.12 -7.40 -7.78
CA ALA A 97 -13.72 -8.76 -7.38
C ALA A 97 -14.05 -9.04 -5.91
N ARG A 98 -13.80 -8.10 -5.00
CA ARG A 98 -14.17 -8.24 -3.59
C ARG A 98 -15.69 -8.37 -3.40
N GLU A 99 -16.45 -7.52 -4.08
CA GLU A 99 -17.90 -7.53 -3.98
C GLU A 99 -18.49 -8.85 -4.50
N PHE A 100 -18.03 -9.31 -5.67
CA PHE A 100 -18.37 -10.62 -6.21
C PHE A 100 -18.05 -11.75 -5.22
N THR A 101 -16.84 -11.75 -4.68
CA THR A 101 -16.37 -12.80 -3.77
C THR A 101 -17.17 -12.79 -2.46
N ARG A 102 -17.44 -11.61 -1.88
CA ARG A 102 -18.28 -11.49 -0.66
C ARG A 102 -19.69 -12.04 -0.87
N LYS A 103 -20.31 -11.73 -2.02
CA LYS A 103 -21.64 -12.24 -2.37
C LYS A 103 -21.62 -13.77 -2.51
N ALA A 104 -20.60 -14.32 -3.17
CA ALA A 104 -20.45 -15.76 -3.32
C ALA A 104 -20.32 -16.47 -1.95
N PHE A 105 -19.47 -15.96 -1.06
CA PHE A 105 -19.36 -16.53 0.29
C PHE A 105 -20.62 -16.34 1.12
N ALA A 106 -21.31 -15.22 1.01
CA ALA A 106 -22.57 -14.98 1.71
C ALA A 106 -23.66 -15.99 1.27
N SER A 107 -23.71 -16.35 -0.01
CA SER A 107 -24.65 -17.39 -0.50
C SER A 107 -24.35 -18.79 0.04
N MET A 108 -23.13 -19.02 0.51
CA MET A 108 -22.71 -20.27 1.17
C MET A 108 -22.81 -20.21 2.71
N GLY A 109 -23.36 -19.12 3.27
CA GLY A 109 -23.54 -18.94 4.71
C GLY A 109 -22.35 -18.34 5.46
N PHE A 110 -21.30 -17.87 4.75
CA PHE A 110 -20.15 -17.22 5.37
C PHE A 110 -20.31 -15.70 5.37
N SER A 111 -20.03 -15.06 6.50
CA SER A 111 -20.02 -13.59 6.62
C SER A 111 -18.59 -13.08 6.67
N ALA A 112 -18.14 -12.48 5.58
CA ALA A 112 -16.83 -11.85 5.51
C ALA A 112 -16.89 -10.39 5.98
N PRO A 113 -15.98 -9.93 6.86
CA PRO A 113 -15.90 -8.53 7.26
C PRO A 113 -15.57 -7.63 6.07
N ALA A 114 -15.89 -6.34 6.21
CA ALA A 114 -15.50 -5.34 5.23
C ALA A 114 -13.96 -5.25 5.12
N SER A 115 -13.46 -5.09 3.90
CA SER A 115 -12.03 -4.92 3.60
C SER A 115 -11.85 -3.90 2.50
N ASN A 116 -10.81 -3.05 2.61
CA ASN A 116 -10.33 -2.22 1.53
C ASN A 116 -9.11 -2.83 0.80
N ALA A 117 -8.50 -3.87 1.37
CA ALA A 117 -7.34 -4.54 0.79
C ALA A 117 -7.69 -5.37 -0.46
N ASN A 118 -6.69 -5.98 -1.07
CA ASN A 118 -6.87 -6.92 -2.18
C ASN A 118 -7.02 -8.38 -1.70
N PHE A 119 -7.56 -8.54 -0.50
CA PHE A 119 -7.95 -9.83 0.09
C PHE A 119 -9.19 -9.64 0.97
N ILE A 120 -9.86 -10.75 1.25
CA ILE A 120 -10.94 -10.85 2.24
C ILE A 120 -10.62 -11.94 3.23
N MET A 121 -11.09 -11.78 4.46
CA MET A 121 -11.04 -12.82 5.48
C MET A 121 -12.39 -13.52 5.51
N VAL A 122 -12.38 -14.84 5.39
CA VAL A 122 -13.57 -15.69 5.52
C VAL A 122 -13.37 -16.53 6.76
N PRO A 123 -14.27 -16.45 7.77
CA PRO A 123 -14.18 -17.21 9.02
C PRO A 123 -14.46 -18.69 8.81
#